data_262b6abc9e092cfe2832f64c6888c05b
#
_entry.id   262b6abc9e092cfe2832f64c6888c05b
#
_cell.length_a   1.000
_cell.length_b   1.000
_cell.length_c   1.000
_cell.angle_alpha   90.00
_cell.angle_beta   90.00
_cell.angle_gamma   90.00
#
_symmetry.space_group_name_H-M   'P 1'
#
loop_
_entity.id
_entity.type
_entity.pdbx_description
1 polymer ?
#
loop_
_entity_poly.entity_id
_entity_poly.type
_entity_poly.pdbx_seq_one_letter_code
_entity_poly.pdbx_strand_id
1 'polypeptide(L)'
;MMTTAMATTRVRLGSEQLLTSGMLKNKRVGIVSNPASIDAKFQHIVRVLAETPEVGLAAIFGPQHGFRADVQDNMIETAHASDPSRGVPVYSLYSETREPTAEMLKGLDALVVDLQDVGSRIYTFIYTMANCLRAGRKHGVPVIVTDRPNPIGGDTVSGPTLVKGFESFVGQFPIPMRHGMTIGELARFFNDTGGIGADLTVVPMEGWQRGMYYEDTGLPWVMPSPNVPTVESAVVYPGTVLFEGTNVSEGRGTTRPFELIGAPWVDAEALAEKLRTYDLPGVHFRPVVFEPTFQKHARQACGGCQIHVLDRREFRAVESAVAVLVEIRTQNPSAFQWRQPPYEYEHDKMPFDILAGSSQLRHQIEAGLPVRTIYYSWLQDHERFHIERQPFLLY
;
A
#
# COMPACT_ATOMS: atom_id res chain seq x y z
N MET A 1 11.00 -37.28 21.72
CA MET A 1 10.45 -36.10 22.40
C MET A 1 9.54 -35.39 21.38
N MET A 2 8.21 -35.51 21.56
CA MET A 2 7.25 -34.78 20.75
C MET A 2 7.29 -33.30 21.20
N THR A 3 7.82 -32.44 20.37
CA THR A 3 7.71 -30.99 20.54
C THR A 3 6.24 -30.64 20.33
N THR A 4 5.55 -30.33 21.40
CA THR A 4 4.19 -29.77 21.34
C THR A 4 4.32 -28.44 20.60
N ALA A 5 3.89 -28.41 19.34
CA ALA A 5 3.71 -27.15 18.61
C ALA A 5 2.70 -26.33 19.43
N MET A 6 3.14 -25.24 20.05
CA MET A 6 2.24 -24.23 20.56
C MET A 6 1.37 -23.79 19.38
N ALA A 7 0.08 -24.00 19.49
CA ALA A 7 -0.87 -23.43 18.55
C ALA A 7 -0.67 -21.91 18.61
N THR A 8 -0.04 -21.35 17.61
CA THR A 8 0.05 -19.89 17.44
C THR A 8 -1.38 -19.40 17.35
N THR A 9 -1.79 -18.64 18.35
CA THR A 9 -3.14 -18.06 18.37
C THR A 9 -3.23 -17.11 17.19
N ARG A 10 -4.08 -17.41 16.21
CA ARG A 10 -4.33 -16.58 15.03
C ARG A 10 -4.70 -15.17 15.44
N VAL A 11 -4.23 -14.16 14.71
CA VAL A 11 -4.67 -12.77 14.84
C VAL A 11 -6.18 -12.68 14.56
N ARG A 12 -6.93 -12.04 15.46
CA ARG A 12 -8.32 -11.65 15.22
C ARG A 12 -8.37 -10.25 14.64
N LEU A 13 -9.03 -10.10 13.50
CA LEU A 13 -9.16 -8.81 12.81
C LEU A 13 -10.09 -7.85 13.56
N GLY A 14 -9.89 -6.54 13.39
CA GLY A 14 -10.80 -5.53 13.88
C GLY A 14 -12.23 -5.72 13.35
N SER A 15 -12.40 -6.21 12.11
CA SER A 15 -13.72 -6.53 11.55
C SER A 15 -14.41 -7.68 12.31
N GLU A 16 -13.70 -8.73 12.73
CA GLU A 16 -14.26 -9.81 13.55
C GLU A 16 -14.68 -9.29 14.95
N GLN A 17 -13.92 -8.34 15.51
CA GLN A 17 -14.25 -7.67 16.77
C GLN A 17 -15.51 -6.79 16.62
N LEU A 18 -15.58 -5.97 15.56
CA LEU A 18 -16.70 -5.10 15.27
C LEU A 18 -18.01 -5.88 15.19
N LEU A 19 -18.02 -7.00 14.45
CA LEU A 19 -19.21 -7.84 14.27
C LEU A 19 -19.73 -8.46 15.55
N THR A 20 -18.87 -8.70 16.54
CA THR A 20 -19.25 -9.26 17.84
C THR A 20 -19.52 -8.21 18.92
N SER A 21 -19.16 -6.94 18.69
CA SER A 21 -19.24 -5.87 19.67
C SER A 21 -20.65 -5.32 19.93
N GLY A 22 -21.57 -5.55 18.99
CA GLY A 22 -22.90 -4.92 19.02
C GLY A 22 -22.93 -3.45 18.57
N MET A 23 -21.79 -2.86 18.20
CA MET A 23 -21.71 -1.43 17.80
C MET A 23 -22.56 -1.10 16.56
N LEU A 24 -22.83 -2.08 15.69
CA LEU A 24 -23.62 -1.89 14.46
C LEU A 24 -25.09 -2.23 14.63
N LYS A 25 -25.51 -2.63 15.84
CA LYS A 25 -26.90 -3.01 16.10
C LYS A 25 -27.88 -1.89 15.76
N ASN A 26 -28.89 -2.20 14.94
CA ASN A 26 -29.92 -1.28 14.43
C ASN A 26 -29.38 -0.07 13.64
N LYS A 27 -28.15 -0.14 13.13
CA LYS A 27 -27.55 0.92 12.31
C LYS A 27 -27.66 0.62 10.81
N ARG A 28 -27.85 1.68 10.04
CA ARG A 28 -27.68 1.70 8.60
C ARG A 28 -26.22 2.06 8.29
N VAL A 29 -25.49 1.14 7.68
CA VAL A 29 -24.04 1.29 7.46
C VAL A 29 -23.66 1.29 6.00
N GLY A 30 -22.70 2.13 5.65
CA GLY A 30 -21.89 2.01 4.45
C GLY A 30 -20.60 1.24 4.76
N ILE A 31 -20.09 0.48 3.80
CA ILE A 31 -18.83 -0.26 3.95
C ILE A 31 -17.86 0.06 2.82
N VAL A 32 -16.67 0.50 3.15
CA VAL A 32 -15.53 0.66 2.24
C VAL A 32 -14.72 -0.63 2.29
N SER A 33 -14.66 -1.35 1.19
CA SER A 33 -14.02 -2.67 1.16
C SER A 33 -13.55 -3.06 -0.24
N ASN A 34 -12.69 -4.09 -0.30
CA ASN A 34 -12.18 -4.69 -1.52
C ASN A 34 -12.10 -6.21 -1.35
N PRO A 35 -11.60 -6.99 -2.33
CA PRO A 35 -11.56 -8.45 -2.23
C PRO A 35 -10.78 -8.99 -1.01
N ALA A 36 -9.83 -8.22 -0.46
CA ALA A 36 -9.06 -8.62 0.71
C ALA A 36 -9.77 -8.35 2.05
N SER A 37 -10.98 -7.77 2.03
CA SER A 37 -11.80 -7.51 3.22
C SER A 37 -12.50 -8.78 3.71
N ILE A 38 -11.71 -9.82 3.98
CA ILE A 38 -12.16 -11.14 4.42
C ILE A 38 -11.67 -11.46 5.83
N ASP A 39 -12.32 -12.42 6.47
CA ASP A 39 -11.85 -13.08 7.68
C ASP A 39 -10.98 -14.32 7.38
N ALA A 40 -10.51 -15.00 8.40
CA ALA A 40 -9.71 -16.22 8.26
C ALA A 40 -10.47 -17.42 7.67
N LYS A 41 -11.78 -17.33 7.50
CA LYS A 41 -12.63 -18.35 6.86
C LYS A 41 -13.01 -17.94 5.43
N PHE A 42 -12.32 -16.93 4.87
CA PHE A 42 -12.63 -16.33 3.56
C PHE A 42 -14.05 -15.75 3.47
N GLN A 43 -14.67 -15.36 4.61
CA GLN A 43 -15.95 -14.70 4.60
C GLN A 43 -15.72 -13.17 4.41
N HIS A 44 -16.25 -12.64 3.32
CA HIS A 44 -16.12 -11.22 3.02
C HIS A 44 -17.05 -10.40 3.91
N ILE A 45 -16.55 -9.27 4.46
CA ILE A 45 -17.29 -8.43 5.41
C ILE A 45 -18.65 -7.97 4.87
N VAL A 46 -18.75 -7.64 3.58
CA VAL A 46 -20.02 -7.27 2.93
C VAL A 46 -21.08 -8.35 3.08
N ARG A 47 -20.67 -9.63 2.90
CA ARG A 47 -21.58 -10.76 3.06
C ARG A 47 -22.03 -10.89 4.52
N VAL A 48 -21.08 -10.82 5.45
CA VAL A 48 -21.39 -10.96 6.88
C VAL A 48 -22.32 -9.86 7.36
N LEU A 49 -22.06 -8.60 6.95
CA LEU A 49 -22.95 -7.47 7.29
C LEU A 49 -24.36 -7.64 6.70
N ALA A 50 -24.47 -8.10 5.45
CA ALA A 50 -25.76 -8.31 4.80
C ALA A 50 -26.57 -9.48 5.42
N GLU A 51 -25.89 -10.49 5.96
CA GLU A 51 -26.50 -11.65 6.63
C GLU A 51 -26.77 -11.42 8.13
N THR A 52 -26.30 -10.28 8.71
CA THR A 52 -26.52 -9.93 10.12
C THR A 52 -27.86 -9.23 10.29
N PRO A 53 -28.88 -9.84 10.94
CA PRO A 53 -30.26 -9.34 10.92
C PRO A 53 -30.47 -7.93 11.52
N GLU A 54 -29.60 -7.53 12.44
CA GLU A 54 -29.68 -6.25 13.15
C GLU A 54 -28.82 -5.14 12.49
N VAL A 55 -28.26 -5.39 11.29
CA VAL A 55 -27.41 -4.44 10.57
C VAL A 55 -28.02 -4.14 9.21
N GLY A 56 -28.28 -2.89 8.92
CA GLY A 56 -28.78 -2.42 7.62
C GLY A 56 -27.63 -2.05 6.70
N LEU A 57 -27.12 -2.98 5.89
CA LEU A 57 -26.14 -2.64 4.85
C LEU A 57 -26.84 -1.77 3.80
N ALA A 58 -26.40 -0.51 3.64
CA ALA A 58 -27.06 0.49 2.80
C ALA A 58 -26.25 0.85 1.56
N ALA A 59 -24.92 0.76 1.60
CA ALA A 59 -24.04 1.07 0.48
C ALA A 59 -22.69 0.34 0.61
N ILE A 60 -22.07 0.06 -0.54
CA ILE A 60 -20.70 -0.46 -0.65
C ILE A 60 -19.86 0.61 -1.36
N PHE A 61 -18.62 0.81 -0.93
CA PHE A 61 -17.68 1.74 -1.52
C PHE A 61 -16.40 0.99 -1.92
N GLY A 62 -16.01 1.10 -3.19
CA GLY A 62 -14.77 0.50 -3.72
C GLY A 62 -13.65 1.53 -3.80
N PRO A 63 -12.42 1.20 -3.34
CA PRO A 63 -11.24 2.04 -3.52
C PRO A 63 -10.72 1.98 -4.97
N GLN A 64 -9.49 2.48 -5.21
CA GLN A 64 -8.77 2.28 -6.48
C GLN A 64 -8.81 0.79 -6.88
N HIS A 65 -8.85 0.50 -8.17
CA HIS A 65 -9.12 -0.80 -8.80
C HIS A 65 -10.55 -1.31 -8.64
N GLY A 66 -11.43 -0.60 -7.91
CA GLY A 66 -12.84 -0.95 -7.71
C GLY A 66 -13.07 -1.97 -6.59
N PHE A 67 -14.34 -2.14 -6.23
CA PHE A 67 -14.76 -3.10 -5.19
C PHE A 67 -14.33 -4.55 -5.50
N ARG A 68 -14.28 -4.93 -6.78
CA ARG A 68 -13.87 -6.28 -7.22
C ARG A 68 -12.38 -6.40 -7.52
N ALA A 69 -11.65 -5.29 -7.55
CA ALA A 69 -10.25 -5.19 -7.95
C ALA A 69 -9.96 -5.89 -9.29
N ASP A 70 -10.86 -5.75 -10.26
CA ASP A 70 -10.76 -6.33 -11.60
C ASP A 70 -10.08 -5.40 -12.62
N VAL A 71 -9.90 -4.13 -12.28
CA VAL A 71 -9.15 -3.16 -13.08
C VAL A 71 -7.68 -3.25 -12.74
N GLN A 72 -6.91 -3.92 -13.59
CA GLN A 72 -5.49 -4.24 -13.31
C GLN A 72 -4.57 -3.03 -13.43
N ASP A 73 -4.83 -2.14 -14.38
CA ASP A 73 -3.97 -0.99 -14.64
C ASP A 73 -4.27 0.15 -13.66
N ASN A 74 -3.23 0.88 -13.25
CA ASN A 74 -3.40 2.11 -12.47
C ASN A 74 -3.88 3.26 -13.38
N MET A 75 -4.44 4.31 -12.78
CA MET A 75 -5.02 5.48 -13.47
C MET A 75 -6.23 5.17 -14.37
N ILE A 76 -6.83 3.98 -14.27
CA ILE A 76 -8.10 3.68 -14.91
C ILE A 76 -9.21 3.79 -13.88
N GLU A 77 -10.13 4.72 -14.12
CA GLU A 77 -11.29 4.95 -13.25
C GLU A 77 -12.28 3.79 -13.31
N THR A 78 -12.96 3.53 -12.18
CA THR A 78 -13.98 2.49 -12.07
C THR A 78 -15.36 3.13 -11.93
N ALA A 79 -16.34 2.61 -12.68
CA ALA A 79 -17.70 3.15 -12.65
C ALA A 79 -18.47 2.78 -11.37
N HIS A 80 -19.48 3.57 -11.03
CA HIS A 80 -20.50 3.18 -10.06
C HIS A 80 -21.30 1.99 -10.58
N ALA A 81 -21.76 1.14 -9.66
CA ALA A 81 -22.51 -0.07 -9.97
C ALA A 81 -23.63 -0.29 -8.93
N SER A 82 -24.37 -1.37 -9.07
CA SER A 82 -25.23 -1.90 -8.03
C SER A 82 -24.88 -3.37 -7.77
N ASP A 83 -25.06 -3.83 -6.54
CA ASP A 83 -24.99 -5.26 -6.22
C ASP A 83 -26.40 -5.85 -6.39
N PRO A 84 -26.67 -6.62 -7.47
CA PRO A 84 -28.02 -7.13 -7.74
C PRO A 84 -28.48 -8.15 -6.71
N SER A 85 -27.52 -8.83 -6.06
CA SER A 85 -27.81 -9.87 -5.07
C SER A 85 -28.27 -9.30 -3.73
N ARG A 86 -27.86 -8.04 -3.43
CA ARG A 86 -28.17 -7.37 -2.16
C ARG A 86 -29.06 -6.13 -2.34
N GLY A 87 -29.23 -5.67 -3.57
CA GLY A 87 -30.04 -4.48 -3.87
C GLY A 87 -29.45 -3.17 -3.35
N VAL A 88 -28.12 -3.12 -3.12
CA VAL A 88 -27.43 -1.93 -2.61
C VAL A 88 -26.52 -1.29 -3.67
N PRO A 89 -26.35 0.05 -3.65
CA PRO A 89 -25.43 0.72 -4.55
C PRO A 89 -23.97 0.36 -4.21
N VAL A 90 -23.13 0.29 -5.25
CA VAL A 90 -21.67 0.16 -5.17
C VAL A 90 -21.07 1.43 -5.75
N TYR A 91 -20.59 2.29 -4.88
CA TYR A 91 -19.95 3.55 -5.24
C TYR A 91 -18.45 3.36 -5.45
N SER A 92 -17.93 3.89 -6.55
CA SER A 92 -16.48 3.97 -6.75
C SER A 92 -15.93 5.22 -6.07
N LEU A 93 -14.89 5.05 -5.27
CA LEU A 93 -14.05 6.15 -4.75
C LEU A 93 -12.80 6.33 -5.61
N TYR A 94 -12.86 5.88 -6.86
CA TYR A 94 -11.85 6.10 -7.88
C TYR A 94 -12.53 6.32 -9.24
N SER A 95 -13.39 7.36 -9.31
CA SER A 95 -14.11 7.79 -10.51
C SER A 95 -14.14 9.33 -10.55
N GLU A 96 -15.30 9.92 -10.56
CA GLU A 96 -15.50 11.38 -10.52
C GLU A 96 -15.05 12.01 -9.19
N THR A 97 -15.05 11.22 -8.11
CA THR A 97 -14.64 11.63 -6.76
C THR A 97 -13.72 10.62 -6.10
N ARG A 98 -12.85 11.13 -5.19
CA ARG A 98 -12.02 10.33 -4.29
C ARG A 98 -12.53 10.40 -2.85
N GLU A 99 -13.52 11.25 -2.61
CA GLU A 99 -14.14 11.47 -1.30
C GLU A 99 -15.64 11.14 -1.42
N PRO A 100 -16.23 10.35 -0.49
CA PRO A 100 -17.67 10.11 -0.48
C PRO A 100 -18.47 11.41 -0.46
N THR A 101 -19.45 11.54 -1.35
CA THR A 101 -20.30 12.73 -1.42
C THR A 101 -21.44 12.69 -0.38
N ALA A 102 -22.09 13.84 -0.15
CA ALA A 102 -23.25 13.92 0.74
C ALA A 102 -24.37 12.94 0.33
N GLU A 103 -24.62 12.77 -0.98
CA GLU A 103 -25.65 11.87 -1.47
C GLU A 103 -25.29 10.40 -1.20
N MET A 104 -24.01 10.02 -1.38
CA MET A 104 -23.54 8.66 -1.08
C MET A 104 -23.63 8.31 0.40
N LEU A 105 -23.50 9.31 1.29
CA LEU A 105 -23.55 9.14 2.74
C LEU A 105 -24.94 9.34 3.35
N LYS A 106 -25.93 9.71 2.54
CA LYS A 106 -27.27 10.05 3.01
C LYS A 106 -27.94 8.89 3.73
N GLY A 107 -28.35 9.16 4.98
CA GLY A 107 -29.07 8.20 5.81
C GLY A 107 -28.21 7.05 6.34
N LEU A 108 -26.88 7.19 6.30
CA LEU A 108 -25.97 6.29 7.01
C LEU A 108 -25.80 6.74 8.46
N ASP A 109 -25.86 5.79 9.39
CA ASP A 109 -25.55 6.00 10.81
C ASP A 109 -24.04 5.82 11.09
N ALA A 110 -23.33 5.14 10.20
CA ALA A 110 -21.88 5.01 10.23
C ALA A 110 -21.31 4.58 8.87
N LEU A 111 -20.08 5.00 8.59
CA LEU A 111 -19.26 4.50 7.48
C LEU A 111 -18.18 3.60 8.05
N VAL A 112 -18.20 2.32 7.70
CA VAL A 112 -17.17 1.35 8.11
C VAL A 112 -16.10 1.29 7.03
N VAL A 113 -14.82 1.26 7.43
CA VAL A 113 -13.67 1.07 6.52
C VAL A 113 -12.96 -0.20 6.92
N ASP A 114 -12.93 -1.18 6.01
CA ASP A 114 -12.23 -2.45 6.17
C ASP A 114 -11.34 -2.71 4.94
N LEU A 115 -10.13 -2.18 4.94
CA LEU A 115 -9.19 -2.24 3.83
C LEU A 115 -7.85 -2.84 4.27
N GLN A 116 -7.29 -3.74 3.46
CA GLN A 116 -5.94 -4.28 3.67
C GLN A 116 -4.92 -3.34 3.03
N ASP A 117 -4.15 -2.63 3.84
CA ASP A 117 -2.97 -1.87 3.43
C ASP A 117 -1.76 -2.80 3.21
N VAL A 118 -0.71 -2.30 2.54
CA VAL A 118 0.54 -3.05 2.27
C VAL A 118 1.78 -2.44 2.93
N GLY A 119 1.63 -1.45 3.81
CA GLY A 119 2.71 -0.86 4.60
C GLY A 119 3.53 0.21 3.86
N SER A 120 3.07 0.68 2.71
CA SER A 120 3.76 1.69 1.90
C SER A 120 2.94 2.96 1.75
N ARG A 121 3.61 4.12 1.89
CA ARG A 121 3.00 5.45 1.67
C ARG A 121 2.31 5.58 0.32
N ILE A 122 2.85 4.96 -0.72
CA ILE A 122 2.33 5.08 -2.08
C ILE A 122 1.03 4.30 -2.28
N TYR A 123 0.73 3.34 -1.39
CA TYR A 123 -0.45 2.50 -1.53
C TYR A 123 -1.72 3.25 -1.11
N THR A 124 -2.61 3.52 -2.05
CA THR A 124 -3.66 4.55 -1.95
C THR A 124 -4.80 4.28 -0.97
N PHE A 125 -4.90 3.06 -0.43
CA PHE A 125 -6.01 2.69 0.47
C PHE A 125 -5.98 3.45 1.79
N ILE A 126 -4.80 3.82 2.28
CA ILE A 126 -4.68 4.70 3.45
C ILE A 126 -5.25 6.10 3.19
N TYR A 127 -5.20 6.58 1.93
CA TYR A 127 -5.79 7.86 1.53
C TYR A 127 -7.28 7.73 1.23
N THR A 128 -7.75 6.59 0.71
CA THR A 128 -9.18 6.28 0.64
C THR A 128 -9.80 6.34 2.04
N MET A 129 -9.15 5.75 3.04
CA MET A 129 -9.55 5.84 4.44
C MET A 129 -9.55 7.30 4.94
N ALA A 130 -8.49 8.06 4.70
CA ALA A 130 -8.40 9.47 5.12
C ALA A 130 -9.48 10.34 4.46
N ASN A 131 -9.79 10.10 3.18
CA ASN A 131 -10.86 10.78 2.46
C ASN A 131 -12.25 10.43 3.04
N CYS A 132 -12.44 9.19 3.49
CA CYS A 132 -13.66 8.79 4.22
C CYS A 132 -13.77 9.52 5.57
N LEU A 133 -12.65 9.73 6.28
CA LEU A 133 -12.64 10.55 7.51
C LEU A 133 -13.03 11.99 7.21
N ARG A 134 -12.48 12.62 6.16
CA ARG A 134 -12.85 13.99 5.73
C ARG A 134 -14.34 14.09 5.41
N ALA A 135 -14.85 13.14 4.62
CA ALA A 135 -16.28 13.08 4.28
C ALA A 135 -17.15 12.88 5.52
N GLY A 136 -16.77 11.98 6.42
CA GLY A 136 -17.44 11.75 7.70
C GLY A 136 -17.54 13.04 8.53
N ARG A 137 -16.41 13.75 8.68
CA ARG A 137 -16.36 15.06 9.37
C ARG A 137 -17.26 16.09 8.71
N LYS A 138 -17.18 16.21 7.38
CA LYS A 138 -17.92 17.21 6.59
C LYS A 138 -19.44 16.99 6.64
N HIS A 139 -19.87 15.74 6.63
CA HIS A 139 -21.30 15.38 6.52
C HIS A 139 -21.91 14.84 7.83
N GLY A 140 -21.15 14.83 8.91
CA GLY A 140 -21.65 14.41 10.24
C GLY A 140 -21.90 12.90 10.34
N VAL A 141 -21.18 12.07 9.59
CA VAL A 141 -21.28 10.61 9.62
C VAL A 141 -20.08 10.04 10.37
N PRO A 142 -20.28 9.33 11.50
CA PRO A 142 -19.20 8.63 12.21
C PRO A 142 -18.49 7.63 11.32
N VAL A 143 -17.16 7.54 11.46
CA VAL A 143 -16.34 6.58 10.69
C VAL A 143 -15.74 5.54 11.63
N ILE A 144 -15.94 4.26 11.29
CA ILE A 144 -15.41 3.13 12.04
C ILE A 144 -14.34 2.46 11.16
N VAL A 145 -13.10 2.47 11.60
CA VAL A 145 -11.98 1.78 10.90
C VAL A 145 -11.70 0.47 11.61
N THR A 146 -11.87 -0.64 10.92
CA THR A 146 -11.49 -1.95 11.43
C THR A 146 -10.02 -2.21 11.09
N ASP A 147 -9.21 -2.42 12.11
CA ASP A 147 -7.79 -2.56 11.91
C ASP A 147 -7.40 -3.93 11.33
N ARG A 148 -6.34 -3.92 10.51
CA ARG A 148 -5.75 -5.07 9.82
C ARG A 148 -4.23 -5.07 9.95
N PRO A 149 -3.58 -6.25 9.87
CA PRO A 149 -2.12 -6.33 9.95
C PRO A 149 -1.44 -5.49 8.88
N ASN A 150 -0.37 -4.78 9.28
CA ASN A 150 0.60 -4.33 8.30
C ASN A 150 1.39 -5.56 7.82
N PRO A 151 1.31 -5.95 6.53
CA PRO A 151 1.85 -7.24 6.08
C PRO A 151 3.37 -7.32 6.08
N ILE A 152 4.03 -6.18 6.16
CA ILE A 152 5.50 -6.07 6.18
C ILE A 152 6.06 -5.67 7.55
N GLY A 153 5.23 -5.83 8.60
CA GLY A 153 5.61 -5.51 9.99
C GLY A 153 5.50 -4.02 10.36
N GLY A 154 5.49 -3.75 11.66
CA GLY A 154 5.32 -2.42 12.23
C GLY A 154 6.59 -1.78 12.81
N ASP A 155 7.69 -2.54 12.94
CA ASP A 155 8.91 -2.04 13.57
C ASP A 155 9.71 -1.10 12.67
N THR A 156 9.83 -1.44 11.38
CA THR A 156 10.72 -0.77 10.45
C THR A 156 10.06 0.43 9.79
N VAL A 157 10.77 1.56 9.81
CA VAL A 157 10.50 2.77 9.04
C VAL A 157 11.64 2.93 8.03
N SER A 158 11.34 3.25 6.76
CA SER A 158 12.40 3.45 5.76
C SER A 158 11.97 4.27 4.55
N GLY A 159 12.97 4.77 3.83
CA GLY A 159 12.79 5.59 2.63
C GLY A 159 12.44 7.04 2.91
N PRO A 160 12.37 7.87 1.86
CA PRO A 160 12.14 9.30 1.99
C PRO A 160 10.74 9.63 2.53
N THR A 161 10.67 10.64 3.39
CA THR A 161 9.42 11.22 3.89
C THR A 161 8.85 12.20 2.87
N LEU A 162 7.50 12.25 2.76
CA LEU A 162 6.81 13.23 1.93
C LEU A 162 7.08 14.65 2.46
N VAL A 163 7.52 15.54 1.60
CA VAL A 163 7.78 16.95 1.89
C VAL A 163 6.60 17.80 1.40
N LYS A 164 6.27 18.84 2.16
CA LYS A 164 5.22 19.82 1.80
C LYS A 164 5.43 20.36 0.38
N GLY A 165 4.37 20.36 -0.41
CA GLY A 165 4.37 20.76 -1.82
C GLY A 165 4.48 19.58 -2.80
N PHE A 166 4.71 18.37 -2.30
CA PHE A 166 4.67 17.13 -3.11
C PHE A 166 3.46 16.24 -2.80
N GLU A 167 2.47 16.79 -2.11
CA GLU A 167 1.21 16.08 -1.87
C GLU A 167 0.54 15.74 -3.21
N SER A 168 -0.05 14.55 -3.27
CA SER A 168 -0.72 14.01 -4.47
C SER A 168 -1.71 12.93 -4.06
N PHE A 169 -2.35 12.28 -5.04
CA PHE A 169 -3.21 11.13 -4.77
C PHE A 169 -2.47 9.96 -4.10
N VAL A 170 -1.17 9.80 -4.37
CA VAL A 170 -0.33 8.73 -3.79
C VAL A 170 0.54 9.20 -2.61
N GLY A 171 0.21 10.33 -2.02
CA GLY A 171 0.91 10.87 -0.86
C GLY A 171 0.23 12.13 -0.33
N GLN A 172 -0.50 12.05 0.79
CA GLN A 172 -1.24 13.19 1.35
C GLN A 172 -0.68 13.68 2.69
N PHE A 173 0.15 12.89 3.35
CA PHE A 173 0.66 13.20 4.68
C PHE A 173 2.18 12.97 4.76
N PRO A 174 2.89 13.71 5.63
CA PRO A 174 4.34 13.65 5.74
C PRO A 174 4.82 12.39 6.49
N ILE A 175 4.60 11.22 5.89
CA ILE A 175 5.06 9.93 6.40
C ILE A 175 6.14 9.34 5.50
N PRO A 176 7.04 8.48 6.03
CA PRO A 176 8.05 7.78 5.27
C PRO A 176 7.48 6.78 4.27
N MET A 177 8.26 6.38 3.27
CA MET A 177 7.87 5.43 2.23
C MET A 177 7.36 4.10 2.83
N ARG A 178 8.08 3.49 3.77
CA ARG A 178 7.62 2.41 4.63
C ARG A 178 7.32 3.00 6.00
N HIS A 179 6.05 3.05 6.40
CA HIS A 179 5.61 3.78 7.59
C HIS A 179 5.57 2.95 8.87
N GLY A 180 5.51 1.62 8.77
CA GLY A 180 5.49 0.74 9.94
C GLY A 180 4.29 0.96 10.88
N MET A 181 3.13 1.28 10.34
CA MET A 181 1.87 1.46 11.08
C MET A 181 0.76 0.61 10.45
N THR A 182 -0.23 0.22 11.24
CA THR A 182 -1.45 -0.40 10.72
C THR A 182 -2.40 0.66 10.17
N ILE A 183 -3.42 0.27 9.40
CA ILE A 183 -4.39 1.23 8.85
C ILE A 183 -5.19 1.92 9.96
N GLY A 184 -5.48 1.23 11.07
CA GLY A 184 -6.14 1.82 12.24
C GLY A 184 -5.26 2.85 12.96
N GLU A 185 -3.97 2.56 13.09
CA GLU A 185 -3.00 3.51 13.64
C GLU A 185 -2.84 4.74 12.74
N LEU A 186 -2.77 4.54 11.41
CA LEU A 186 -2.75 5.65 10.44
C LEU A 186 -4.05 6.47 10.48
N ALA A 187 -5.20 5.84 10.69
CA ALA A 187 -6.47 6.56 10.83
C ALA A 187 -6.42 7.54 12.02
N ARG A 188 -5.93 7.09 13.17
CA ARG A 188 -5.71 7.96 14.34
C ARG A 188 -4.71 9.07 14.04
N PHE A 189 -3.57 8.71 13.47
CA PHE A 189 -2.49 9.64 13.13
C PHE A 189 -2.98 10.74 12.16
N PHE A 190 -3.64 10.38 11.06
CA PHE A 190 -4.14 11.35 10.09
C PHE A 190 -5.30 12.19 10.63
N ASN A 191 -6.15 11.59 11.48
CA ASN A 191 -7.27 12.31 12.07
C ASN A 191 -6.81 13.44 12.99
N ASP A 192 -5.76 13.21 13.76
CA ASP A 192 -5.18 14.17 14.70
C ASP A 192 -4.15 15.09 14.02
N THR A 193 -2.99 14.55 13.60
CA THR A 193 -1.87 15.35 13.05
C THR A 193 -2.19 15.96 11.69
N GLY A 194 -3.05 15.30 10.89
CA GLY A 194 -3.57 15.83 9.64
C GLY A 194 -4.71 16.84 9.80
N GLY A 195 -5.16 17.09 11.04
CA GLY A 195 -6.19 18.08 11.35
C GLY A 195 -7.59 17.73 10.80
N ILE A 196 -7.90 16.46 10.53
CA ILE A 196 -9.18 16.05 9.97
C ILE A 196 -10.30 16.22 11.00
N GLY A 197 -10.11 15.73 12.23
CA GLY A 197 -11.04 15.90 13.36
C GLY A 197 -12.39 15.20 13.14
N ALA A 198 -12.43 14.06 12.48
CA ALA A 198 -13.62 13.23 12.29
C ALA A 198 -14.03 12.53 13.59
N ASP A 199 -15.31 12.18 13.72
CA ASP A 199 -15.79 11.23 14.71
C ASP A 199 -15.32 9.83 14.31
N LEU A 200 -14.15 9.43 14.85
CA LEU A 200 -13.44 8.21 14.50
C LEU A 200 -13.47 7.19 15.63
N THR A 201 -13.91 5.99 15.31
CA THR A 201 -13.71 4.80 16.15
C THR A 201 -12.78 3.84 15.43
N VAL A 202 -11.65 3.47 16.04
CA VAL A 202 -10.79 2.39 15.55
C VAL A 202 -11.09 1.13 16.35
N VAL A 203 -11.41 0.04 15.65
CA VAL A 203 -11.61 -1.28 16.26
C VAL A 203 -10.30 -2.06 16.09
N PRO A 204 -9.53 -2.28 17.17
CA PRO A 204 -8.21 -2.90 17.08
C PRO A 204 -8.30 -4.39 16.74
N MET A 205 -7.17 -4.94 16.32
CA MET A 205 -6.95 -6.39 16.25
C MET A 205 -6.67 -6.96 17.65
N GLU A 206 -6.71 -8.28 17.75
CA GLU A 206 -6.27 -9.02 18.92
C GLU A 206 -5.18 -10.01 18.51
N GLY A 207 -4.06 -10.01 19.26
CA GLY A 207 -2.95 -10.94 19.06
C GLY A 207 -1.92 -10.53 18.00
N TRP A 208 -2.09 -9.43 17.29
CA TRP A 208 -1.07 -8.89 16.40
C TRP A 208 0.04 -8.19 17.20
N GLN A 209 1.29 -8.38 16.79
CA GLN A 209 2.46 -7.72 17.36
C GLN A 209 3.27 -7.05 16.25
N ARG A 210 3.93 -5.93 16.57
CA ARG A 210 4.66 -5.10 15.60
C ARG A 210 5.68 -5.85 14.74
N GLY A 211 6.39 -6.82 15.33
CA GLY A 211 7.39 -7.61 14.63
C GLY A 211 6.83 -8.71 13.72
N MET A 212 5.50 -8.90 13.66
CA MET A 212 4.88 -9.91 12.80
C MET A 212 4.84 -9.45 11.35
N TYR A 213 5.26 -10.33 10.45
CA TYR A 213 4.91 -10.28 9.03
C TYR A 213 3.58 -11.00 8.80
N TYR A 214 3.02 -10.90 7.60
CA TYR A 214 1.67 -11.40 7.36
C TYR A 214 1.52 -12.90 7.63
N GLU A 215 2.53 -13.70 7.31
CA GLU A 215 2.53 -15.15 7.52
C GLU A 215 2.49 -15.53 9.01
N ASP A 216 3.01 -14.67 9.89
CA ASP A 216 2.99 -14.89 11.34
C ASP A 216 1.57 -14.74 11.93
N THR A 217 0.66 -14.11 11.17
CA THR A 217 -0.70 -13.80 11.63
C THR A 217 -1.65 -14.98 11.57
N GLY A 218 -1.32 -16.03 10.80
CA GLY A 218 -2.20 -17.16 10.52
C GLY A 218 -3.43 -16.81 9.67
N LEU A 219 -3.43 -15.66 9.00
CA LEU A 219 -4.49 -15.19 8.10
C LEU A 219 -4.19 -15.56 6.63
N PRO A 220 -5.20 -15.86 5.81
CA PRO A 220 -5.01 -16.11 4.40
C PRO A 220 -4.74 -14.77 3.66
N TRP A 221 -3.72 -14.78 2.77
CA TRP A 221 -3.50 -13.66 1.89
C TRP A 221 -4.50 -13.65 0.74
N VAL A 222 -5.19 -12.53 0.57
CA VAL A 222 -5.97 -12.22 -0.63
C VAL A 222 -5.42 -10.93 -1.21
N MET A 223 -5.19 -10.91 -2.50
CA MET A 223 -4.67 -9.73 -3.22
C MET A 223 -5.50 -8.49 -2.90
N PRO A 224 -4.95 -7.46 -2.26
CA PRO A 224 -5.69 -6.21 -2.06
C PRO A 224 -5.84 -5.43 -3.36
N SER A 225 -4.91 -5.62 -4.29
CA SER A 225 -4.97 -5.09 -5.66
C SER A 225 -4.31 -6.07 -6.64
N PRO A 226 -4.62 -5.98 -7.96
CA PRO A 226 -4.18 -6.96 -8.95
C PRO A 226 -2.66 -7.12 -9.08
N ASN A 227 -1.90 -6.08 -8.76
CA ASN A 227 -0.44 -6.08 -8.88
C ASN A 227 0.29 -6.32 -7.53
N VAL A 228 -0.42 -6.71 -6.48
CA VAL A 228 0.16 -7.20 -5.22
C VAL A 228 -0.36 -8.62 -4.94
N PRO A 229 0.00 -9.60 -5.81
CA PRO A 229 -0.56 -10.94 -5.74
C PRO A 229 -0.10 -11.74 -4.53
N THR A 230 1.08 -11.45 -4.00
CA THR A 230 1.71 -12.19 -2.90
C THR A 230 2.25 -11.25 -1.82
N VAL A 231 2.54 -11.80 -0.65
CA VAL A 231 3.20 -11.06 0.42
C VAL A 231 4.63 -10.66 -0.01
N GLU A 232 5.31 -11.48 -0.81
CA GLU A 232 6.63 -11.18 -1.36
C GLU A 232 6.60 -9.88 -2.19
N SER A 233 5.58 -9.72 -3.04
CA SER A 233 5.38 -8.47 -3.79
C SER A 233 5.17 -7.28 -2.84
N ALA A 234 4.41 -7.44 -1.75
CA ALA A 234 4.21 -6.39 -0.76
C ALA A 234 5.51 -6.01 -0.02
N VAL A 235 6.38 -6.99 0.25
CA VAL A 235 7.67 -6.75 0.95
C VAL A 235 8.62 -5.89 0.13
N VAL A 236 8.69 -6.10 -1.19
CA VAL A 236 9.58 -5.32 -2.08
C VAL A 236 8.96 -4.01 -2.54
N TYR A 237 7.63 -3.91 -2.52
CA TYR A 237 6.85 -2.79 -3.06
C TYR A 237 7.29 -1.40 -2.56
N PRO A 238 7.59 -1.15 -1.26
CA PRO A 238 7.99 0.19 -0.82
C PRO A 238 9.20 0.78 -1.54
N GLY A 239 10.08 -0.07 -2.07
CA GLY A 239 11.21 0.38 -2.88
C GLY A 239 10.91 0.35 -4.37
N THR A 240 10.38 -0.77 -4.85
CA THR A 240 10.25 -1.04 -6.28
C THR A 240 9.14 -0.24 -6.97
N VAL A 241 8.19 0.32 -6.22
CA VAL A 241 7.22 1.28 -6.75
C VAL A 241 7.87 2.54 -7.33
N LEU A 242 9.09 2.91 -6.92
CA LEU A 242 9.83 4.03 -7.48
C LEU A 242 10.09 3.89 -9.00
N PHE A 243 10.17 2.66 -9.50
CA PHE A 243 10.35 2.41 -10.93
C PHE A 243 9.17 2.87 -11.78
N GLU A 244 7.97 3.05 -11.22
CA GLU A 244 6.84 3.65 -11.94
C GLU A 244 7.15 5.08 -12.44
N GLY A 245 8.05 5.79 -11.77
CA GLY A 245 8.55 7.10 -12.17
C GLY A 245 9.66 7.07 -13.23
N THR A 246 9.93 5.92 -13.85
CA THR A 246 10.97 5.71 -14.86
C THR A 246 10.45 4.95 -16.08
N ASN A 247 11.30 4.78 -17.09
CA ASN A 247 11.03 3.89 -18.21
C ASN A 247 11.52 2.44 -17.98
N VAL A 248 12.00 2.11 -16.77
CA VAL A 248 12.35 0.73 -16.40
C VAL A 248 11.09 -0.01 -15.97
N SER A 249 10.90 -1.25 -16.42
CA SER A 249 9.77 -2.09 -16.01
C SER A 249 9.91 -2.53 -14.56
N GLU A 250 8.85 -2.36 -13.79
CA GLU A 250 8.66 -2.91 -12.44
C GLU A 250 7.96 -4.27 -12.45
N GLY A 251 8.00 -4.97 -13.58
CA GLY A 251 7.46 -6.33 -13.69
C GLY A 251 5.93 -6.42 -13.83
N ARG A 252 5.20 -5.28 -13.96
CA ARG A 252 3.79 -5.33 -14.36
C ARG A 252 3.67 -6.00 -15.73
N GLY A 253 2.63 -6.79 -15.92
CA GLY A 253 2.51 -7.64 -17.13
C GLY A 253 3.29 -8.94 -17.06
N THR A 254 3.92 -9.24 -15.94
CA THR A 254 4.53 -10.55 -15.61
C THR A 254 3.76 -11.23 -14.48
N THR A 255 4.17 -12.45 -14.13
CA THR A 255 3.62 -13.18 -12.98
C THR A 255 4.22 -12.74 -11.63
N ARG A 256 5.19 -11.82 -11.63
CA ARG A 256 5.91 -11.34 -10.44
C ARG A 256 6.07 -9.81 -10.46
N PRO A 257 4.96 -9.06 -10.42
CA PRO A 257 5.02 -7.60 -10.40
C PRO A 257 5.79 -7.12 -9.15
N PHE A 258 6.58 -6.08 -9.34
CA PHE A 258 7.48 -5.47 -8.36
C PHE A 258 8.68 -6.32 -7.91
N GLU A 259 8.66 -7.63 -8.17
CA GLU A 259 9.79 -8.51 -7.88
C GLU A 259 10.78 -8.61 -9.05
N LEU A 260 10.31 -8.33 -10.28
CA LEU A 260 11.11 -8.32 -11.52
C LEU A 260 11.33 -6.88 -11.96
N ILE A 261 12.59 -6.47 -12.05
CA ILE A 261 12.98 -5.12 -12.47
C ILE A 261 13.92 -5.21 -13.65
N GLY A 262 13.62 -4.49 -14.74
CA GLY A 262 14.52 -4.52 -15.91
C GLY A 262 14.02 -3.72 -17.10
N ALA A 263 14.83 -3.74 -18.16
CA ALA A 263 14.55 -3.06 -19.43
C ALA A 263 15.29 -3.75 -20.60
N PRO A 264 14.90 -3.48 -21.88
CA PRO A 264 15.52 -4.13 -23.02
C PRO A 264 17.03 -3.89 -23.20
N TRP A 265 17.54 -2.80 -22.62
CA TRP A 265 18.97 -2.43 -22.73
C TRP A 265 19.82 -2.93 -21.55
N VAL A 266 19.23 -3.62 -20.57
CA VAL A 266 19.95 -4.05 -19.37
C VAL A 266 20.64 -5.38 -19.60
N ASP A 267 21.94 -5.45 -19.30
CA ASP A 267 22.67 -6.70 -19.12
C ASP A 267 22.39 -7.24 -17.71
N ALA A 268 21.66 -8.34 -17.66
CA ALA A 268 21.19 -8.93 -16.41
C ALA A 268 22.34 -9.48 -15.54
N GLU A 269 23.34 -10.12 -16.16
CA GLU A 269 24.49 -10.70 -15.45
C GLU A 269 25.36 -9.60 -14.86
N ALA A 270 25.70 -8.59 -15.65
CA ALA A 270 26.48 -7.44 -15.20
C ALA A 270 25.76 -6.67 -14.08
N LEU A 271 24.41 -6.52 -14.17
CA LEU A 271 23.61 -5.91 -13.13
C LEU A 271 23.71 -6.70 -11.81
N ALA A 272 23.46 -8.01 -11.85
CA ALA A 272 23.49 -8.86 -10.66
C ALA A 272 24.90 -8.92 -10.03
N GLU A 273 25.95 -8.97 -10.84
CA GLU A 273 27.34 -8.94 -10.37
C GLU A 273 27.64 -7.63 -9.64
N LYS A 274 27.22 -6.50 -10.22
CA LYS A 274 27.43 -5.19 -9.60
C LYS A 274 26.65 -5.03 -8.31
N LEU A 275 25.38 -5.46 -8.26
CA LEU A 275 24.55 -5.39 -7.05
C LEU A 275 25.11 -6.19 -5.88
N ARG A 276 25.82 -7.29 -6.11
CA ARG A 276 26.52 -8.04 -5.06
C ARG A 276 27.58 -7.20 -4.34
N THR A 277 28.15 -6.20 -5.00
CA THR A 277 29.18 -5.34 -4.39
C THR A 277 28.63 -4.32 -3.38
N TYR A 278 27.30 -4.14 -3.31
CA TYR A 278 26.66 -3.21 -2.39
C TYR A 278 26.54 -3.76 -0.94
N ASP A 279 26.72 -5.07 -0.76
CA ASP A 279 26.59 -5.74 0.54
C ASP A 279 25.24 -5.41 1.24
N LEU A 280 24.15 -5.46 0.46
CA LEU A 280 22.82 -5.21 0.96
C LEU A 280 22.31 -6.41 1.74
N PRO A 281 21.87 -6.23 3.02
CA PRO A 281 21.51 -7.36 3.86
C PRO A 281 20.16 -7.97 3.46
N GLY A 282 20.02 -9.28 3.69
CA GLY A 282 18.77 -10.00 3.57
C GLY A 282 18.20 -10.14 2.15
N VAL A 283 18.99 -9.84 1.11
CA VAL A 283 18.52 -9.88 -0.29
C VAL A 283 19.52 -10.55 -1.23
N HIS A 284 18.99 -11.21 -2.27
CA HIS A 284 19.75 -11.69 -3.41
C HIS A 284 19.12 -11.22 -4.71
N PHE A 285 19.94 -10.69 -5.62
CA PHE A 285 19.52 -10.25 -6.94
C PHE A 285 19.91 -11.31 -7.97
N ARG A 286 18.92 -12.08 -8.43
CA ARG A 286 19.13 -13.12 -9.45
C ARG A 286 19.01 -12.50 -10.84
N PRO A 287 19.99 -12.68 -11.75
CA PRO A 287 19.84 -12.21 -13.12
C PRO A 287 18.69 -12.93 -13.83
N VAL A 288 17.89 -12.19 -14.58
CA VAL A 288 16.75 -12.74 -15.33
C VAL A 288 16.56 -12.03 -16.66
N VAL A 289 15.93 -12.74 -17.60
CA VAL A 289 15.30 -12.14 -18.77
C VAL A 289 13.79 -12.43 -18.67
N PHE A 290 12.96 -11.40 -18.89
CA PHE A 290 11.51 -11.53 -18.83
C PHE A 290 10.83 -10.68 -19.92
N GLU A 291 9.61 -11.02 -20.28
CA GLU A 291 8.82 -10.31 -21.28
C GLU A 291 7.47 -9.89 -20.66
N PRO A 292 7.24 -8.58 -20.43
CA PRO A 292 5.94 -8.10 -19.99
C PRO A 292 4.85 -8.27 -21.06
N THR A 293 3.65 -8.64 -20.67
CA THR A 293 2.51 -8.78 -21.61
C THR A 293 1.76 -7.47 -21.84
N PHE A 294 1.86 -6.52 -20.91
CA PHE A 294 1.29 -5.17 -20.98
C PHE A 294 2.17 -4.18 -20.20
N GLN A 295 1.85 -2.89 -20.23
CA GLN A 295 2.63 -1.80 -19.64
C GLN A 295 3.99 -1.57 -20.36
N LYS A 296 4.99 -1.13 -19.61
CA LYS A 296 6.32 -0.80 -20.13
C LYS A 296 6.97 -1.99 -20.81
N HIS A 297 7.51 -1.75 -22.00
CA HIS A 297 8.21 -2.76 -22.82
C HIS A 297 7.38 -4.01 -23.12
N ALA A 298 6.04 -3.87 -23.23
CA ALA A 298 5.16 -4.98 -23.58
C ALA A 298 5.66 -5.73 -24.83
N ARG A 299 5.77 -7.06 -24.75
CA ARG A 299 6.24 -7.96 -25.82
C ARG A 299 7.68 -7.70 -26.25
N GLN A 300 8.51 -7.19 -25.36
CA GLN A 300 9.94 -7.04 -25.56
C GLN A 300 10.68 -7.79 -24.44
N ALA A 301 11.74 -8.51 -24.82
CA ALA A 301 12.62 -9.13 -23.82
C ALA A 301 13.37 -8.05 -23.04
N CYS A 302 13.26 -8.10 -21.71
CA CYS A 302 13.94 -7.20 -20.78
C CYS A 302 14.96 -8.00 -19.98
N GLY A 303 16.23 -7.61 -20.03
CA GLY A 303 17.21 -8.04 -19.06
C GLY A 303 17.00 -7.31 -17.73
N GLY A 304 17.36 -7.94 -16.61
CA GLY A 304 17.18 -7.33 -15.31
C GLY A 304 17.47 -8.26 -14.14
N CYS A 305 16.88 -7.99 -13.00
CA CYS A 305 17.01 -8.87 -11.84
C CYS A 305 15.65 -9.23 -11.22
N GLN A 306 15.59 -10.42 -10.63
CA GLN A 306 14.57 -10.77 -9.65
C GLN A 306 15.11 -10.52 -8.26
N ILE A 307 14.32 -9.84 -7.44
CA ILE A 307 14.65 -9.54 -6.05
C ILE A 307 14.16 -10.70 -5.18
N HIS A 308 15.09 -11.46 -4.60
CA HIS A 308 14.79 -12.51 -3.64
C HIS A 308 15.09 -12.02 -2.23
N VAL A 309 14.06 -11.85 -1.41
CA VAL A 309 14.22 -11.50 0.00
C VAL A 309 14.52 -12.78 0.78
N LEU A 310 15.72 -12.87 1.33
CA LEU A 310 16.21 -14.03 2.09
C LEU A 310 15.96 -13.88 3.60
N ASP A 311 16.04 -12.64 4.10
CA ASP A 311 15.70 -12.28 5.47
C ASP A 311 14.92 -10.97 5.49
N ARG A 312 13.63 -11.02 5.84
CA ARG A 312 12.73 -9.86 5.82
C ARG A 312 13.04 -8.83 6.91
N ARG A 313 13.69 -9.24 8.01
CA ARG A 313 14.04 -8.35 9.12
C ARG A 313 15.23 -7.48 8.77
N GLU A 314 16.17 -8.05 8.00
CA GLU A 314 17.37 -7.33 7.54
C GLU A 314 17.13 -6.58 6.23
N PHE A 315 16.14 -7.00 5.41
CA PHE A 315 15.89 -6.46 4.08
C PHE A 315 15.49 -4.99 4.09
N ARG A 316 16.21 -4.20 3.31
CA ARG A 316 16.02 -2.75 3.14
C ARG A 316 15.45 -2.45 1.75
N ALA A 317 14.12 -2.52 1.61
CA ALA A 317 13.44 -2.45 0.32
C ALA A 317 13.79 -1.20 -0.49
N VAL A 318 13.75 -0.01 0.12
CA VAL A 318 13.99 1.27 -0.58
C VAL A 318 15.47 1.41 -0.97
N GLU A 319 16.39 1.07 -0.08
CA GLU A 319 17.83 1.10 -0.36
C GLU A 319 18.20 0.14 -1.50
N SER A 320 17.64 -1.08 -1.47
CA SER A 320 17.82 -2.09 -2.52
C SER A 320 17.31 -1.61 -3.88
N ALA A 321 16.11 -1.01 -3.91
CA ALA A 321 15.54 -0.48 -5.14
C ALA A 321 16.35 0.69 -5.70
N VAL A 322 16.86 1.59 -4.84
CA VAL A 322 17.74 2.69 -5.25
C VAL A 322 19.06 2.15 -5.82
N ALA A 323 19.64 1.09 -5.23
CA ALA A 323 20.83 0.45 -5.80
C ALA A 323 20.57 -0.11 -7.19
N VAL A 324 19.47 -0.84 -7.39
CA VAL A 324 19.06 -1.36 -8.71
C VAL A 324 18.86 -0.22 -9.71
N LEU A 325 18.21 0.87 -9.29
CA LEU A 325 17.95 2.02 -10.15
C LEU A 325 19.24 2.72 -10.60
N VAL A 326 20.16 2.94 -9.68
CA VAL A 326 21.48 3.55 -9.96
C VAL A 326 22.25 2.71 -10.95
N GLU A 327 22.30 1.39 -10.77
CA GLU A 327 23.05 0.49 -11.66
C GLU A 327 22.43 0.37 -13.04
N ILE A 328 21.09 0.26 -13.16
CA ILE A 328 20.42 0.25 -14.47
C ILE A 328 20.67 1.56 -15.23
N ARG A 329 20.58 2.70 -14.54
CA ARG A 329 20.89 4.01 -15.13
C ARG A 329 22.34 4.11 -15.58
N THR A 330 23.26 3.56 -14.80
CA THR A 330 24.71 3.58 -15.10
C THR A 330 25.07 2.71 -16.28
N GLN A 331 24.40 1.58 -16.50
CA GLN A 331 24.64 0.72 -17.67
C GLN A 331 24.34 1.42 -18.99
N ASN A 332 23.28 2.23 -19.06
CA ASN A 332 22.96 2.98 -20.28
C ASN A 332 22.24 4.31 -19.93
N PRO A 333 22.99 5.38 -19.61
CA PRO A 333 22.43 6.67 -19.26
C PRO A 333 21.60 7.32 -20.38
N SER A 334 21.86 6.98 -21.64
CA SER A 334 21.13 7.52 -22.79
C SER A 334 19.79 6.81 -23.04
N ALA A 335 19.67 5.54 -22.68
CA ALA A 335 18.44 4.77 -22.78
C ALA A 335 17.53 4.98 -21.55
N PHE A 336 18.11 5.20 -20.38
CA PHE A 336 17.35 5.48 -19.15
C PHE A 336 16.65 6.83 -19.22
N GLN A 337 15.38 6.87 -18.81
CA GLN A 337 14.60 8.10 -18.77
C GLN A 337 13.74 8.16 -17.49
N TRP A 338 13.69 9.33 -16.88
CA TRP A 338 12.63 9.65 -15.92
C TRP A 338 11.32 9.82 -16.69
N ARG A 339 10.24 9.22 -16.16
CA ARG A 339 8.89 9.41 -16.72
C ARG A 339 8.49 10.87 -16.61
N GLN A 340 7.87 11.38 -17.67
CA GLN A 340 7.35 12.74 -17.69
C GLN A 340 5.90 12.78 -17.18
N PRO A 341 5.43 13.93 -16.66
CA PRO A 341 4.03 14.13 -16.34
C PRO A 341 3.11 13.88 -17.56
N PRO A 342 1.81 13.56 -17.39
CA PRO A 342 1.10 13.49 -16.10
C PRO A 342 1.26 12.14 -15.40
N TYR A 343 1.04 12.13 -14.07
CA TYR A 343 0.99 10.92 -13.26
C TYR A 343 0.01 11.12 -12.08
N GLU A 344 -0.94 10.19 -11.91
CA GLU A 344 -1.93 10.19 -10.83
C GLU A 344 -2.57 11.57 -10.61
N TYR A 345 -3.06 12.19 -11.71
CA TYR A 345 -3.72 13.52 -11.76
C TYR A 345 -2.81 14.72 -11.47
N GLU A 346 -1.51 14.49 -11.34
CA GLU A 346 -0.52 15.56 -11.24
C GLU A 346 0.09 15.83 -12.63
N HIS A 347 0.07 17.09 -13.08
CA HIS A 347 0.42 17.47 -14.44
C HIS A 347 1.78 18.19 -14.57
N ASP A 348 2.33 18.66 -13.45
CA ASP A 348 3.53 19.51 -13.46
C ASP A 348 4.74 18.84 -12.81
N LYS A 349 4.53 18.02 -11.78
CA LYS A 349 5.60 17.37 -11.02
C LYS A 349 6.07 16.09 -11.69
N MET A 350 7.37 15.83 -11.62
CA MET A 350 7.95 14.58 -12.10
C MET A 350 7.35 13.38 -11.35
N PRO A 351 6.87 12.34 -12.03
CA PRO A 351 6.32 11.14 -11.39
C PRO A 351 7.24 10.52 -10.34
N PHE A 352 8.55 10.47 -10.61
CA PHE A 352 9.52 9.97 -9.65
C PHE A 352 9.56 10.82 -8.36
N ASP A 353 9.48 12.14 -8.48
CA ASP A 353 9.50 13.06 -7.34
C ASP A 353 8.22 12.94 -6.50
N ILE A 354 7.07 12.71 -7.14
CA ILE A 354 5.80 12.40 -6.47
C ILE A 354 5.93 11.13 -5.65
N LEU A 355 6.44 10.05 -6.26
CA LEU A 355 6.66 8.77 -5.60
C LEU A 355 7.66 8.87 -4.46
N ALA A 356 8.78 9.54 -4.68
CA ALA A 356 9.80 9.77 -3.64
C ALA A 356 9.32 10.74 -2.53
N GLY A 357 8.33 11.60 -2.83
CA GLY A 357 7.83 12.61 -1.90
C GLY A 357 8.61 13.91 -1.90
N SER A 358 9.62 14.03 -2.76
CA SER A 358 10.41 15.23 -3.05
C SER A 358 11.31 15.00 -4.27
N SER A 359 11.89 16.08 -4.82
CA SER A 359 12.90 15.98 -5.88
C SER A 359 14.29 15.56 -5.40
N GLN A 360 14.50 15.50 -4.08
CA GLN A 360 15.83 15.27 -3.48
C GLN A 360 16.44 13.95 -3.94
N LEU A 361 15.69 12.84 -3.87
CA LEU A 361 16.19 11.52 -4.24
C LEU A 361 16.64 11.47 -5.71
N ARG A 362 15.85 12.04 -6.63
CA ARG A 362 16.23 12.12 -8.05
C ARG A 362 17.53 12.89 -8.24
N HIS A 363 17.65 14.09 -7.64
CA HIS A 363 18.86 14.90 -7.73
C HIS A 363 20.08 14.20 -7.12
N GLN A 364 19.93 13.47 -6.02
CA GLN A 364 21.00 12.68 -5.42
C GLN A 364 21.51 11.57 -6.36
N ILE A 365 20.58 10.88 -7.03
CA ILE A 365 20.89 9.85 -8.03
C ILE A 365 21.57 10.48 -9.27
N GLU A 366 21.06 11.60 -9.76
CA GLU A 366 21.63 12.34 -10.90
C GLU A 366 23.05 12.83 -10.61
N ALA A 367 23.29 13.29 -9.39
CA ALA A 367 24.60 13.71 -8.91
C ALA A 367 25.58 12.54 -8.66
N GLY A 368 25.12 11.29 -8.79
CA GLY A 368 25.96 10.10 -8.56
C GLY A 368 26.37 9.87 -7.12
N LEU A 369 25.55 10.30 -6.15
CA LEU A 369 25.84 10.06 -4.75
C LEU A 369 25.81 8.55 -4.44
N PRO A 370 26.73 8.04 -3.58
CA PRO A 370 26.69 6.66 -3.13
C PRO A 370 25.34 6.32 -2.47
N VAL A 371 24.78 5.13 -2.78
CA VAL A 371 23.48 4.67 -2.24
C VAL A 371 23.45 4.76 -0.70
N ARG A 372 24.55 4.41 -0.04
CA ARG A 372 24.66 4.52 1.41
C ARG A 372 24.55 5.97 1.92
N THR A 373 25.08 6.94 1.18
CA THR A 373 24.94 8.38 1.51
C THR A 373 23.50 8.82 1.36
N ILE A 374 22.82 8.37 0.31
CA ILE A 374 21.39 8.62 0.10
C ILE A 374 20.57 8.06 1.27
N TYR A 375 20.81 6.80 1.66
CA TYR A 375 20.15 6.17 2.79
C TYR A 375 20.31 6.98 4.08
N TYR A 376 21.53 7.40 4.41
CA TYR A 376 21.80 8.19 5.62
C TYR A 376 21.07 9.54 5.64
N SER A 377 20.74 10.11 4.49
CA SER A 377 20.01 11.38 4.42
C SER A 377 18.58 11.31 4.96
N TRP A 378 18.01 10.11 5.13
CA TRP A 378 16.65 9.89 5.63
C TRP A 378 16.58 9.62 7.15
N LEU A 379 17.69 9.28 7.80
CA LEU A 379 17.67 8.78 9.19
C LEU A 379 17.08 9.78 10.18
N GLN A 380 17.37 11.07 10.03
CA GLN A 380 16.81 12.11 10.91
C GLN A 380 15.27 12.18 10.78
N ASP A 381 14.74 12.04 9.58
CA ASP A 381 13.30 12.01 9.36
C ASP A 381 12.66 10.74 9.94
N HIS A 382 13.36 9.60 9.85
CA HIS A 382 12.91 8.35 10.48
C HIS A 382 12.83 8.46 12.00
N GLU A 383 13.86 9.03 12.64
CA GLU A 383 13.89 9.25 14.08
C GLU A 383 12.75 10.16 14.54
N ARG A 384 12.53 11.27 13.81
CA ARG A 384 11.42 12.18 14.07
C ARG A 384 10.08 11.45 13.95
N PHE A 385 9.85 10.70 12.86
CA PHE A 385 8.60 9.99 12.65
C PHE A 385 8.39 8.87 13.68
N HIS A 386 9.45 8.19 14.13
CA HIS A 386 9.35 7.24 15.22
C HIS A 386 8.80 7.86 16.51
N ILE A 387 9.17 9.10 16.82
CA ILE A 387 8.63 9.85 17.97
C ILE A 387 7.20 10.28 17.72
N GLU A 388 6.91 10.85 16.54
CA GLU A 388 5.60 11.38 16.17
C GLU A 388 4.50 10.31 16.15
N ARG A 389 4.81 9.08 15.69
CA ARG A 389 3.83 8.00 15.60
C ARG A 389 3.49 7.34 16.93
N GLN A 390 4.35 7.44 17.97
CA GLN A 390 4.20 6.74 19.25
C GLN A 390 2.81 6.88 19.92
N PRO A 391 2.21 8.08 20.02
CA PRO A 391 0.90 8.25 20.67
C PRO A 391 -0.26 7.53 19.94
N PHE A 392 -0.05 7.14 18.69
CA PHE A 392 -1.07 6.57 17.81
C PHE A 392 -0.98 5.05 17.68
N LEU A 393 0.11 4.45 18.18
CA LEU A 393 0.30 3.01 18.14
C LEU A 393 -0.72 2.30 19.04
N LEU A 394 -1.17 1.12 18.60
CA LEU A 394 -2.16 0.30 19.28
C LEU A 394 -1.57 -0.99 19.85
N TYR A 395 -0.39 -1.38 19.36
CA TYR A 395 0.25 -2.67 19.66
C TYR A 395 1.71 -2.52 20.03
#